data_5c95526cdfa05f1ff4fd41e1defe3c49
#
_entry.id   5c95526cdfa05f1ff4fd41e1defe3c49
#
_cell.length_a   1.000
_cell.length_b   1.000
_cell.length_c   1.000
_cell.angle_alpha   90.00
_cell.angle_beta   90.00
_cell.angle_gamma   90.00
#
_symmetry.space_group_name_H-M   'P 1'
#
loop_
_entity.id
_entity.type
_entity.pdbx_description
1 polymer ?
#
loop_
_entity_poly.entity_id
_entity_poly.type
_entity_poly.pdbx_seq_one_letter_code
_entity_poly.pdbx_strand_id
1 'polypeptide(L)'
;TSKKSIPKPPSAAEMKAARKKWEASPDGIMVNKWKASPEGQKVLAGAAKIRNHISDSTNMEAVVTSLSLPPGSRLGFGVMVRINGDDYILSFGLEESNEFQQLHSLKVNDKIIIRSHFVSYAPKYSYPIVAGDYVERDSKIIYKRAPRKGGC
;
A
#
# COMPACT_ATOMS: atom_id res chain seq x y z
N THR A 1 -30.81 11.42 27.85
CA THR A 1 -30.08 10.72 26.77
C THR A 1 -28.79 11.44 26.47
N SER A 2 -27.69 10.82 26.85
CA SER A 2 -26.38 11.35 26.61
C SER A 2 -26.10 11.32 25.11
N LYS A 3 -26.03 12.48 24.52
CA LYS A 3 -25.46 12.58 23.18
C LYS A 3 -23.96 12.24 23.31
N LYS A 4 -23.52 11.18 22.65
CA LYS A 4 -22.11 10.94 22.53
C LYS A 4 -21.51 12.12 21.79
N SER A 5 -20.73 12.92 22.48
CA SER A 5 -19.99 14.00 21.85
C SER A 5 -19.01 13.38 20.86
N ILE A 6 -19.05 13.85 19.62
CA ILE A 6 -18.04 13.51 18.64
C ILE A 6 -16.71 14.05 19.17
N PRO A 7 -15.69 13.20 19.36
CA PRO A 7 -14.39 13.70 19.83
C PRO A 7 -13.87 14.76 18.87
N LYS A 8 -13.45 15.87 19.40
CA LYS A 8 -12.79 16.89 18.60
C LYS A 8 -11.52 16.30 18.01
N PRO A 9 -11.19 16.61 16.73
CA PRO A 9 -9.91 16.20 16.20
C PRO A 9 -8.80 16.79 17.07
N PRO A 10 -7.70 16.04 17.28
CA PRO A 10 -6.59 16.53 18.12
C PRO A 10 -6.01 17.81 17.55
N SER A 11 -5.63 18.73 18.42
CA SER A 11 -4.93 19.94 18.03
C SER A 11 -3.52 19.60 17.50
N ALA A 12 -2.90 20.53 16.79
CA ALA A 12 -1.54 20.37 16.31
C ALA A 12 -0.56 20.06 17.46
N ALA A 13 -0.74 20.72 18.62
CA ALA A 13 0.08 20.46 19.80
C ALA A 13 -0.13 19.06 20.35
N GLU A 14 -1.37 18.59 20.39
CA GLU A 14 -1.71 17.24 20.84
C GLU A 14 -1.15 16.18 19.92
N MET A 15 -1.24 16.40 18.60
CA MET A 15 -0.66 15.49 17.60
C MET A 15 0.86 15.42 17.73
N LYS A 16 1.50 16.54 17.95
CA LYS A 16 2.95 16.63 18.14
C LYS A 16 3.38 15.89 19.41
N ALA A 17 2.63 16.07 20.50
CA ALA A 17 2.90 15.36 21.76
C ALA A 17 2.70 13.86 21.62
N ALA A 18 1.63 13.44 20.96
CA ALA A 18 1.35 12.00 20.70
C ALA A 18 2.46 11.39 19.83
N ARG A 19 2.92 12.12 18.82
CA ARG A 19 4.00 11.67 17.94
C ARG A 19 5.31 11.50 18.72
N LYS A 20 5.67 12.46 19.58
CA LYS A 20 6.86 12.36 20.40
C LYS A 20 6.80 11.18 21.35
N LYS A 21 5.63 10.94 21.94
CA LYS A 21 5.41 9.80 22.84
C LYS A 21 5.58 8.48 22.10
N TRP A 22 5.03 8.38 20.89
CA TRP A 22 5.17 7.19 20.07
C TRP A 22 6.63 7.00 19.63
N GLU A 23 7.32 8.05 19.21
CA GLU A 23 8.73 8.00 18.81
C GLU A 23 9.63 7.50 19.93
N ALA A 24 9.26 7.78 21.19
CA ALA A 24 9.99 7.32 22.35
C ALA A 24 9.61 5.89 22.76
N SER A 25 8.54 5.33 22.22
CA SER A 25 8.13 3.95 22.48
C SER A 25 9.08 2.96 21.80
N PRO A 26 9.14 1.69 22.29
CA PRO A 26 9.96 0.66 21.62
C PRO A 26 9.63 0.51 20.13
N ASP A 27 8.36 0.55 19.76
CA ASP A 27 7.93 0.45 18.37
C ASP A 27 8.40 1.65 17.55
N GLY A 28 8.27 2.85 18.09
CA GLY A 28 8.72 4.07 17.43
C GLY A 28 10.23 4.11 17.22
N ILE A 29 10.98 3.67 18.22
CA ILE A 29 12.44 3.58 18.13
C ILE A 29 12.84 2.59 17.04
N MET A 30 12.18 1.44 16.98
CA MET A 30 12.45 0.42 15.98
C MET A 30 12.15 0.94 14.57
N VAL A 31 11.01 1.60 14.37
CA VAL A 31 10.62 2.14 13.06
C VAL A 31 11.60 3.24 12.61
N ASN A 32 11.96 4.16 13.51
CA ASN A 32 12.91 5.23 13.18
C ASN A 32 14.29 4.69 12.85
N LYS A 33 14.74 3.67 13.58
CA LYS A 33 16.00 2.99 13.30
C LYS A 33 15.96 2.32 11.91
N TRP A 34 14.85 1.67 11.58
CA TRP A 34 14.66 1.07 10.27
C TRP A 34 14.66 2.13 9.17
N LYS A 35 13.97 3.25 9.37
CA LYS A 35 13.94 4.36 8.38
C LYS A 35 15.35 4.90 8.10
N ALA A 36 16.21 4.91 9.09
CA ALA A 36 17.58 5.37 8.95
C ALA A 36 18.50 4.32 8.35
N SER A 37 18.08 3.06 8.29
CA SER A 37 18.87 1.97 7.73
C SER A 37 18.90 2.03 6.19
N PRO A 38 19.91 1.42 5.55
CA PRO A 38 19.94 1.33 4.08
C PRO A 38 18.69 0.67 3.50
N GLU A 39 18.16 -0.36 4.15
CA GLU A 39 16.94 -1.04 3.71
C GLU A 39 15.73 -0.12 3.77
N GLY A 40 15.54 0.58 4.89
CA GLY A 40 14.46 1.53 5.05
C GLY A 40 14.54 2.69 4.07
N GLN A 41 15.74 3.22 3.85
CA GLN A 41 15.96 4.29 2.88
C GLN A 41 15.59 3.86 1.46
N LYS A 42 15.91 2.64 1.09
CA LYS A 42 15.55 2.09 -0.22
C LYS A 42 14.02 2.01 -0.39
N VAL A 43 13.32 1.53 0.64
CA VAL A 43 11.85 1.42 0.61
C VAL A 43 11.21 2.81 0.52
N LEU A 44 11.70 3.76 1.30
CA LEU A 44 11.20 5.13 1.28
C LEU A 44 11.42 5.80 -0.08
N ALA A 45 12.59 5.58 -0.68
CA ALA A 45 12.90 6.10 -2.01
C ALA A 45 11.97 5.51 -3.08
N GLY A 46 11.70 4.21 -3.01
CA GLY A 46 10.77 3.54 -3.91
C GLY A 46 9.35 4.09 -3.79
N ALA A 47 8.88 4.32 -2.57
CA ALA A 47 7.57 4.93 -2.34
C ALA A 47 7.50 6.36 -2.89
N ALA A 48 8.58 7.12 -2.73
CA ALA A 48 8.64 8.51 -3.23
C ALA A 48 8.56 8.57 -4.76
N LYS A 49 9.15 7.61 -5.46
CA LYS A 49 9.16 7.59 -6.92
C LYS A 49 7.75 7.54 -7.53
N ILE A 50 6.82 6.87 -6.89
CA ILE A 50 5.46 6.72 -7.41
C ILE A 50 4.44 7.65 -6.75
N ARG A 51 4.88 8.51 -5.84
CA ARG A 51 3.98 9.37 -5.05
C ARG A 51 3.03 10.21 -5.90
N ASN A 52 3.50 10.78 -7.00
CA ASN A 52 2.65 11.60 -7.88
C ASN A 52 1.53 10.77 -8.51
N HIS A 53 1.83 9.54 -8.92
CA HIS A 53 0.81 8.63 -9.46
C HIS A 53 -0.22 8.25 -8.41
N ILE A 54 0.20 8.11 -7.16
CA ILE A 54 -0.70 7.80 -6.04
C ILE A 54 -1.62 9.00 -5.74
N SER A 55 -1.07 10.20 -5.63
CA SER A 55 -1.84 11.44 -5.39
C SER A 55 -2.91 11.65 -6.44
N ASP A 56 -2.54 11.47 -7.70
CA ASP A 56 -3.41 11.78 -8.84
C ASP A 56 -4.23 10.57 -9.29
N SER A 57 -4.04 9.42 -8.69
CA SER A 57 -4.64 8.13 -9.08
C SER A 57 -4.46 7.84 -10.58
N THR A 58 -3.26 8.08 -11.08
CA THR A 58 -2.94 7.91 -12.49
C THR A 58 -2.39 6.52 -12.81
N ASN A 59 -2.45 6.14 -14.07
CA ASN A 59 -1.97 4.85 -14.53
C ASN A 59 -0.47 4.67 -14.29
N MET A 60 -0.10 3.50 -13.80
CA MET A 60 1.28 3.06 -13.69
C MET A 60 1.46 1.76 -14.47
N GLU A 61 2.49 1.71 -15.31
CA GLU A 61 2.86 0.46 -15.96
C GLU A 61 3.64 -0.41 -14.98
N ALA A 62 3.27 -1.66 -14.88
CA ALA A 62 3.89 -2.61 -13.99
C ALA A 62 4.06 -3.97 -14.65
N VAL A 63 5.04 -4.73 -14.19
CA VAL A 63 5.28 -6.10 -14.64
C VAL A 63 5.18 -7.00 -13.42
N VAL A 64 4.39 -8.06 -13.50
CA VAL A 64 4.27 -9.04 -12.43
C VAL A 64 5.59 -9.82 -12.33
N THR A 65 6.20 -9.82 -11.14
CA THR A 65 7.47 -10.51 -10.91
C THR A 65 7.32 -11.76 -10.05
N SER A 66 6.27 -11.83 -9.23
CA SER A 66 5.98 -13.01 -8.41
C SER A 66 4.49 -13.05 -8.11
N LEU A 67 3.93 -14.26 -8.09
CA LEU A 67 2.54 -14.48 -7.70
C LEU A 67 2.38 -14.68 -6.19
N SER A 68 3.50 -14.69 -5.46
CA SER A 68 3.52 -14.85 -4.01
C SER A 68 4.05 -13.58 -3.37
N LEU A 69 3.47 -13.21 -2.23
CA LEU A 69 4.01 -12.14 -1.40
C LEU A 69 5.20 -12.66 -0.59
N PRO A 70 6.03 -11.77 -0.02
CA PRO A 70 7.15 -12.20 0.81
C PRO A 70 6.70 -13.14 1.93
N PRO A 71 7.53 -14.11 2.34
CA PRO A 71 7.19 -15.04 3.41
C PRO A 71 6.79 -14.33 4.69
N GLY A 72 5.75 -14.82 5.35
CA GLY A 72 5.24 -14.23 6.58
C GLY A 72 4.36 -13.00 6.38
N SER A 73 4.03 -12.65 5.14
CA SER A 73 3.11 -11.55 4.84
C SER A 73 1.73 -11.81 5.44
N ARG A 74 1.13 -10.75 5.97
CA ARG A 74 -0.26 -10.77 6.48
C ARG A 74 -1.16 -9.82 5.70
N LEU A 75 -0.77 -9.50 4.48
CA LEU A 75 -1.50 -8.54 3.63
C LEU A 75 -2.68 -9.15 2.88
N GLY A 76 -2.90 -10.45 2.99
CA GLY A 76 -3.93 -11.15 2.23
C GLY A 76 -3.47 -11.43 0.80
N PHE A 77 -4.36 -11.22 -0.17
CA PHE A 77 -4.04 -11.49 -1.57
C PHE A 77 -3.23 -10.35 -2.18
N GLY A 78 -2.22 -10.72 -2.92
CA GLY A 78 -1.38 -9.75 -3.64
C GLY A 78 -0.34 -10.43 -4.49
N VAL A 79 0.39 -9.62 -5.24
CA VAL A 79 1.48 -10.07 -6.11
C VAL A 79 2.63 -9.08 -5.99
N MET A 80 3.82 -9.52 -6.40
CA MET A 80 4.95 -8.60 -6.55
C MET A 80 4.96 -8.04 -7.95
N VAL A 81 5.25 -6.76 -8.05
CA VAL A 81 5.34 -6.06 -9.33
C VAL A 81 6.61 -5.20 -9.41
N ARG A 82 7.05 -4.94 -10.62
CA ARG A 82 8.14 -3.99 -10.88
C ARG A 82 7.58 -2.78 -11.60
N ILE A 83 7.88 -1.61 -11.07
CA ILE A 83 7.47 -0.31 -11.64
C ILE A 83 8.74 0.53 -11.76
N ASN A 84 9.08 0.96 -12.98
CA ASN A 84 10.27 1.80 -13.23
C ASN A 84 11.55 1.25 -12.62
N GLY A 85 11.74 -0.08 -12.70
CA GLY A 85 12.95 -0.73 -12.23
C GLY A 85 13.00 -1.06 -10.74
N ASP A 86 12.00 -0.69 -9.96
CA ASP A 86 11.90 -1.02 -8.54
C ASP A 86 10.79 -2.01 -8.27
N ASP A 87 10.98 -2.81 -7.23
CA ASP A 87 10.00 -3.83 -6.83
C ASP A 87 9.05 -3.30 -5.77
N TYR A 88 7.78 -3.67 -5.90
CA TYR A 88 6.70 -3.27 -5.00
C TYR A 88 5.80 -4.45 -4.69
N ILE A 89 5.18 -4.41 -3.51
CA ILE A 89 4.07 -5.29 -3.18
C ILE A 89 2.79 -4.65 -3.70
N LEU A 90 2.01 -5.36 -4.51
CA LEU A 90 0.68 -4.92 -4.93
C LEU A 90 -0.34 -5.72 -4.12
N SER A 91 -1.01 -5.05 -3.18
CA SER A 91 -1.92 -5.69 -2.24
C SER A 91 -3.36 -5.38 -2.55
N PHE A 92 -4.22 -6.40 -2.52
CA PHE A 92 -5.65 -6.28 -2.75
C PHE A 92 -6.48 -6.44 -1.48
N GLY A 93 -5.82 -6.71 -0.35
CA GLY A 93 -6.47 -6.80 0.96
C GLY A 93 -6.75 -8.21 1.42
N LEU A 94 -7.31 -8.30 2.62
CA LEU A 94 -7.54 -9.57 3.31
C LEU A 94 -8.82 -10.26 2.89
N GLU A 95 -9.78 -9.52 2.34
CA GLU A 95 -11.07 -10.10 1.96
C GLU A 95 -10.99 -10.77 0.60
N GLU A 96 -11.38 -12.05 0.56
CA GLU A 96 -11.58 -12.72 -0.70
C GLU A 96 -12.91 -12.28 -1.30
N SER A 97 -12.89 -11.96 -2.57
CA SER A 97 -14.03 -11.49 -3.32
C SER A 97 -14.08 -12.22 -4.65
N ASN A 98 -15.29 -12.42 -5.17
CA ASN A 98 -15.46 -12.94 -6.52
C ASN A 98 -14.79 -12.03 -7.56
N GLU A 99 -14.61 -10.77 -7.24
CA GLU A 99 -13.93 -9.80 -8.08
C GLU A 99 -12.43 -10.14 -8.26
N PHE A 100 -11.85 -10.95 -7.37
CA PHE A 100 -10.46 -11.36 -7.46
C PHE A 100 -10.23 -12.52 -8.44
N GLN A 101 -11.28 -13.10 -8.99
CA GLN A 101 -11.12 -14.27 -9.89
C GLN A 101 -10.21 -13.98 -11.08
N GLN A 102 -10.38 -12.83 -11.72
CA GLN A 102 -9.54 -12.45 -12.85
C GLN A 102 -8.11 -12.13 -12.43
N LEU A 103 -7.92 -11.67 -11.19
CA LEU A 103 -6.58 -11.44 -10.65
C LEU A 103 -5.79 -12.74 -10.50
N HIS A 104 -6.47 -13.86 -10.25
CA HIS A 104 -5.82 -15.17 -10.18
C HIS A 104 -5.31 -15.65 -11.54
N SER A 105 -5.71 -15.01 -12.62
CA SER A 105 -5.20 -15.30 -13.96
C SER A 105 -3.87 -14.62 -14.27
N LEU A 106 -3.39 -13.75 -13.40
CA LEU A 106 -2.09 -13.09 -13.56
C LEU A 106 -0.96 -14.11 -13.57
N LYS A 107 0.03 -13.85 -14.40
CA LYS A 107 1.22 -14.68 -14.52
C LYS A 107 2.47 -13.83 -14.39
N VAL A 108 3.56 -14.46 -13.98
CA VAL A 108 4.87 -13.80 -13.97
C VAL A 108 5.19 -13.29 -15.37
N ASN A 109 5.71 -12.08 -15.45
CA ASN A 109 6.01 -11.33 -16.66
C ASN A 109 4.81 -10.68 -17.36
N ASP A 110 3.60 -10.83 -16.83
CA ASP A 110 2.46 -10.08 -17.36
C ASP A 110 2.69 -8.59 -17.21
N LYS A 111 2.43 -7.85 -18.28
CA LYS A 111 2.44 -6.40 -18.27
C LYS A 111 1.04 -5.92 -17.94
N ILE A 112 0.94 -5.10 -16.90
CA ILE A 112 -0.34 -4.59 -16.42
C ILE A 112 -0.28 -3.09 -16.23
N ILE A 113 -1.45 -2.47 -16.22
CA ILE A 113 -1.60 -1.07 -15.83
C ILE A 113 -2.35 -1.07 -14.51
N ILE A 114 -1.83 -0.35 -13.53
CA ILE A 114 -2.44 -0.28 -12.21
C ILE A 114 -2.71 1.16 -11.79
N ARG A 115 -3.67 1.31 -10.89
CA ARG A 115 -3.91 2.56 -10.17
C ARG A 115 -3.99 2.27 -8.70
N SER A 116 -3.58 3.25 -7.90
CA SER A 116 -3.62 3.16 -6.45
C SER A 116 -3.91 4.52 -5.84
N HIS A 117 -4.55 4.52 -4.69
CA HIS A 117 -4.76 5.74 -3.90
C HIS A 117 -3.83 5.81 -2.70
N PHE A 118 -3.04 4.77 -2.43
CA PHE A 118 -2.28 4.70 -1.20
C PHE A 118 -1.06 3.80 -1.33
N VAL A 119 0.08 4.28 -0.83
CA VAL A 119 1.30 3.50 -0.68
C VAL A 119 1.73 3.57 0.78
N SER A 120 2.08 2.43 1.34
CA SER A 120 2.54 2.32 2.72
C SER A 120 3.85 1.53 2.78
N TYR A 121 4.42 1.48 3.97
CA TYR A 121 5.64 0.71 4.22
C TYR A 121 5.67 0.30 5.70
N ALA A 122 6.43 -0.75 5.97
CA ALA A 122 6.63 -1.21 7.34
C ALA A 122 7.99 -1.93 7.44
N PRO A 123 8.62 -1.92 8.63
CA PRO A 123 9.93 -2.59 8.81
C PRO A 123 9.95 -4.06 8.45
N LYS A 124 8.82 -4.73 8.56
CA LYS A 124 8.67 -6.14 8.21
C LYS A 124 8.90 -6.41 6.72
N TYR A 125 8.64 -5.43 5.87
CA TYR A 125 8.68 -5.61 4.42
C TYR A 125 9.83 -4.82 3.80
N SER A 126 10.55 -5.44 2.88
CA SER A 126 11.65 -4.80 2.15
C SER A 126 11.19 -4.01 0.93
N TYR A 127 9.88 -3.88 0.74
CA TYR A 127 9.28 -3.23 -0.42
C TYR A 127 8.14 -2.32 0.01
N PRO A 128 7.90 -1.20 -0.70
CA PRO A 128 6.68 -0.43 -0.46
C PRO A 128 5.43 -1.26 -0.79
N ILE A 129 4.35 -0.99 -0.09
CA ILE A 129 3.09 -1.70 -0.25
C ILE A 129 2.12 -0.77 -0.98
N VAL A 130 1.74 -1.14 -2.20
CA VAL A 130 0.83 -0.38 -3.05
C VAL A 130 -0.56 -1.00 -2.95
N ALA A 131 -1.55 -0.18 -2.59
CA ALA A 131 -2.94 -0.63 -2.56
C ALA A 131 -3.43 -0.82 -4.00
N GLY A 132 -3.92 -2.01 -4.33
CA GLY A 132 -4.45 -2.30 -5.67
C GLY A 132 -5.89 -1.85 -5.80
N ASP A 133 -6.13 -0.77 -6.52
CA ASP A 133 -7.47 -0.25 -6.77
C ASP A 133 -7.98 -0.56 -8.18
N TYR A 134 -7.06 -0.80 -9.10
CA TYR A 134 -7.38 -0.99 -10.51
C TYR A 134 -6.26 -1.78 -11.18
N VAL A 135 -6.64 -2.77 -11.97
CA VAL A 135 -5.68 -3.54 -12.76
C VAL A 135 -6.26 -3.77 -14.16
N GLU A 136 -5.46 -3.47 -15.16
CA GLU A 136 -5.80 -3.67 -16.56
C GLU A 136 -4.70 -4.49 -17.22
N ARG A 137 -5.10 -5.44 -18.05
CA ARG A 137 -4.20 -6.28 -18.85
C ARG A 137 -4.79 -6.44 -20.25
N ASP A 138 -3.96 -6.23 -21.27
CA ASP A 138 -4.38 -6.36 -22.68
C ASP A 138 -5.61 -5.50 -23.01
N SER A 139 -5.63 -4.28 -22.49
CA SER A 139 -6.72 -3.31 -22.66
C SER A 139 -8.06 -3.73 -22.04
N LYS A 140 -8.02 -4.73 -21.15
CA LYS A 140 -9.21 -5.19 -20.41
C LYS A 140 -9.02 -4.96 -18.93
N ILE A 141 -10.03 -4.39 -18.29
CA ILE A 141 -10.05 -4.23 -16.83
C ILE A 141 -10.28 -5.60 -16.20
N ILE A 142 -9.30 -6.09 -15.43
CA ILE A 142 -9.43 -7.36 -14.73
C ILE A 142 -9.77 -7.18 -13.25
N TYR A 143 -9.61 -5.98 -12.73
CA TYR A 143 -10.02 -5.64 -11.38
C TYR A 143 -10.24 -4.14 -11.24
N LYS A 144 -11.30 -3.78 -10.55
CA LYS A 144 -11.58 -2.41 -10.16
C LYS A 144 -12.24 -2.43 -8.79
N ARG A 145 -11.63 -1.74 -7.84
CA ARG A 145 -12.18 -1.65 -6.50
C ARG A 145 -13.52 -0.94 -6.52
N ALA A 146 -14.53 -1.54 -5.90
CA ALA A 146 -15.83 -0.92 -5.76
C ALA A 146 -15.75 0.30 -4.84
N PRO A 147 -16.46 1.41 -5.15
CA PRO A 147 -16.53 2.55 -4.23
C PRO A 147 -17.13 2.10 -2.90
N ARG A 148 -16.63 2.65 -1.80
CA ARG A 148 -17.18 2.36 -0.48
C ARG A 148 -18.61 2.84 -0.41
N LYS A 149 -19.54 1.93 -0.09
CA LYS A 149 -20.92 2.30 0.17
C LYS A 149 -20.98 3.14 1.45
N GLY A 150 -21.68 4.27 1.37
CA GLY A 150 -21.84 5.16 2.50
C GLY A 150 -20.56 5.86 2.93
N GLY A 151 -19.57 5.86 2.09
CA GLY A 151 -18.31 6.52 2.36
C GLY A 151 -18.46 8.03 2.33
N CYS A 152 -18.64 8.58 3.42
CA CYS A 152 -18.53 10.02 3.56
C CYS A 152 -17.10 10.40 3.76
#